data_9a1625152b6fa5c96497985e28e54d2a
#
_entry.id   9a1625152b6fa5c96497985e28e54d2a
#
_cell.length_a   1.000
_cell.length_b   1.000
_cell.length_c   1.000
_cell.angle_alpha   90.00
_cell.angle_beta   90.00
_cell.angle_gamma   90.00
#
_symmetry.space_group_name_H-M   'P 1'
#
loop_
_entity.id
_entity.type
_entity.pdbx_description
1 polymer ?
#
loop_
_entity_poly.entity_id
_entity_poly.type
_entity_poly.pdbx_seq_one_letter_code
_entity_poly.pdbx_strand_id
1 'polypeptide(L)'
;MKKIFRNLMMLLCALTALVSCDESGDKIYLDGFMASGLMASASDVKLSVDNSKDVVLSLAWQNPTLLSSDETKPAGSGVLKTYLQVSASENFTSEKEYTVTDLSKAFTGADLNAAAKDLGLSPDVSSPLYFRIKSLMGSNLDAAYSNVCQVKVTPYLIDMSYINILNKDKDTDTPLTYLYSPNSDGVYSGYMNVSTWLNCWAMENDGTFWGNIQTGDKPYAVLDNAQSACNIWFPEPAGIYYTVLDTKSEEKLFHATLIKSMKVNGEEMKYDGPNYAWIKVIETTADNTPISIVADGAEYNKSTGDKGTHIAKTMNYTLADGKMTDSESAGSVNIAKAGTYTITVKVGEHSQLEYTIVEGDQTAPEPEASNTLCMFSKDGNTLLAVMSKVSDGVYTCKYKPTAWENFRFIYVGENKDDKQTWYGSVADNLFNLSTAGDCWDIWFKDDVTGGEVTVTADLNTMTWKYE
;
A
#
# COMPACT_ATOMS: atom_id res chain seq x y z
N MET A 1 18.70 -65.27 69.50
CA MET A 1 18.76 -63.80 69.76
C MET A 1 18.79 -62.96 68.51
N LYS A 2 19.60 -63.20 67.47
CA LYS A 2 19.66 -62.36 66.24
C LYS A 2 18.34 -62.29 65.46
N LYS A 3 17.48 -63.29 65.40
CA LYS A 3 16.21 -63.22 64.67
C LYS A 3 15.12 -62.40 65.38
N ILE A 4 15.13 -62.43 66.71
CA ILE A 4 14.17 -61.66 67.53
C ILE A 4 14.49 -60.16 67.44
N PHE A 5 15.78 -59.83 67.47
CA PHE A 5 16.22 -58.43 67.36
C PHE A 5 15.93 -57.81 65.99
N ARG A 6 16.07 -58.62 64.90
CA ARG A 6 15.75 -58.19 63.55
C ARG A 6 14.25 -57.97 63.36
N ASN A 7 13.41 -58.86 63.96
CA ASN A 7 11.98 -58.70 63.87
C ASN A 7 11.46 -57.51 64.73
N LEU A 8 12.10 -57.28 65.89
CA LEU A 8 11.75 -56.20 66.77
C LEU A 8 12.18 -54.83 66.11
N MET A 9 13.32 -54.86 65.42
CA MET A 9 13.79 -53.65 64.68
C MET A 9 12.94 -53.33 63.45
N MET A 10 12.43 -54.38 62.73
CA MET A 10 11.44 -54.19 61.64
C MET A 10 10.10 -53.71 62.19
N LEU A 11 9.68 -54.13 63.35
CA LEU A 11 8.43 -53.69 63.98
C LEU A 11 8.52 -52.27 64.46
N LEU A 12 9.69 -51.84 64.96
CA LEU A 12 9.98 -50.46 65.36
C LEU A 12 10.05 -49.54 64.17
N CYS A 13 10.63 -49.96 63.03
CA CYS A 13 10.65 -49.17 61.78
C CYS A 13 9.24 -49.08 61.14
N ALA A 14 8.41 -50.15 61.31
CA ALA A 14 7.03 -50.08 60.84
C ALA A 14 6.14 -49.17 61.68
N LEU A 15 6.41 -49.04 62.98
CA LEU A 15 5.68 -48.13 63.85
C LEU A 15 6.06 -46.68 63.67
N THR A 16 7.32 -46.36 63.22
CA THR A 16 7.73 -45.02 62.89
C THR A 16 7.26 -44.55 61.49
N ALA A 17 6.90 -45.51 60.62
CA ALA A 17 6.32 -45.19 59.32
C ALA A 17 4.79 -44.90 59.39
N LEU A 18 4.17 -45.07 60.54
CA LEU A 18 2.76 -44.77 60.78
C LEU A 18 2.58 -43.43 61.55
N VAL A 19 3.64 -42.73 61.90
CA VAL A 19 3.53 -41.34 62.23
C VAL A 19 3.59 -40.61 60.86
N SER A 20 2.58 -40.80 60.04
CA SER A 20 2.18 -39.84 59.04
C SER A 20 2.05 -38.51 59.81
N CYS A 21 2.85 -37.58 59.50
CA CYS A 21 2.58 -36.19 59.86
C CYS A 21 1.12 -35.92 59.53
N ASP A 22 0.30 -35.96 60.53
CA ASP A 22 -0.95 -35.24 60.48
C ASP A 22 -0.51 -33.76 60.44
N GLU A 23 -0.28 -33.28 59.24
CA GLU A 23 -0.19 -31.84 58.99
C GLU A 23 -1.59 -31.27 59.19
N SER A 24 -2.03 -31.29 60.47
CA SER A 24 -3.12 -30.49 60.97
C SER A 24 -2.64 -29.02 61.15
N GLY A 25 -1.81 -28.56 60.23
CA GLY A 25 -1.68 -27.12 60.03
C GLY A 25 -3.01 -26.66 59.45
N ASP A 26 -3.61 -25.66 60.13
CA ASP A 26 -4.82 -24.98 59.62
C ASP A 26 -4.59 -24.65 58.15
N LYS A 27 -5.20 -25.45 57.25
CA LYS A 27 -5.13 -25.17 55.83
C LYS A 27 -5.88 -23.90 55.57
N ILE A 28 -5.14 -22.85 55.16
CA ILE A 28 -5.73 -21.59 54.78
C ILE A 28 -6.19 -21.77 53.34
N TYR A 29 -7.47 -21.55 53.15
CA TYR A 29 -8.10 -21.63 51.84
C TYR A 29 -8.43 -20.18 51.38
N LEU A 30 -8.43 -19.98 50.10
CA LEU A 30 -9.01 -18.80 49.48
C LEU A 30 -10.53 -19.05 49.39
N ASP A 31 -11.33 -18.30 50.13
CA ASP A 31 -12.80 -18.45 50.22
C ASP A 31 -13.53 -17.67 49.10
N GLY A 32 -12.79 -16.91 48.31
CA GLY A 32 -13.32 -16.11 47.22
C GLY A 32 -12.69 -14.73 47.14
N PHE A 33 -13.38 -13.81 46.50
CA PHE A 33 -12.99 -12.41 46.42
C PHE A 33 -14.20 -11.48 46.35
N MET A 34 -14.04 -10.28 46.86
CA MET A 34 -14.99 -9.19 46.63
C MET A 34 -14.62 -8.46 45.36
N ALA A 35 -15.62 -8.26 44.51
CA ALA A 35 -15.46 -7.56 43.23
C ALA A 35 -14.90 -6.14 43.41
N SER A 36 -14.11 -5.71 42.49
CA SER A 36 -13.57 -4.34 42.40
C SER A 36 -14.54 -3.41 41.69
N GLY A 37 -14.41 -2.09 41.93
CA GLY A 37 -15.10 -1.07 41.15
C GLY A 37 -14.36 -0.80 39.84
N LEU A 38 -15.10 -0.73 38.71
CA LEU A 38 -14.65 -0.26 37.42
C LEU A 38 -15.24 1.12 37.15
N MET A 39 -14.43 2.06 36.67
CA MET A 39 -14.83 3.41 36.28
C MET A 39 -14.36 3.71 34.86
N ALA A 40 -15.15 4.48 34.13
CA ALA A 40 -14.85 4.99 32.79
C ALA A 40 -14.69 6.51 32.84
N SER A 41 -13.75 7.04 32.03
CA SER A 41 -13.49 8.49 31.94
C SER A 41 -14.59 9.24 31.18
N ALA A 42 -15.42 8.54 30.39
CA ALA A 42 -16.51 9.11 29.61
C ALA A 42 -17.69 8.15 29.58
N SER A 43 -18.91 8.68 29.47
CA SER A 43 -20.15 7.91 29.28
C SER A 43 -20.69 7.96 27.86
N ASP A 44 -20.14 8.82 27.02
CA ASP A 44 -20.48 8.97 25.60
C ASP A 44 -19.24 9.35 24.82
N VAL A 45 -18.94 8.59 23.73
CA VAL A 45 -17.76 8.77 22.89
C VAL A 45 -18.20 8.74 21.44
N LYS A 46 -18.02 9.87 20.74
CA LYS A 46 -18.18 9.94 19.30
C LYS A 46 -16.80 9.75 18.64
N LEU A 47 -16.67 8.68 17.88
CA LEU A 47 -15.46 8.35 17.16
C LEU A 47 -15.43 8.99 15.77
N SER A 48 -14.24 9.34 15.30
CA SER A 48 -13.99 9.88 13.96
C SER A 48 -12.56 9.56 13.55
N VAL A 49 -12.25 9.72 12.27
CA VAL A 49 -10.87 9.59 11.76
C VAL A 49 -9.96 10.60 12.46
N ASP A 50 -10.44 11.82 12.73
CA ASP A 50 -9.65 12.90 13.35
C ASP A 50 -9.15 12.54 14.75
N ASN A 51 -9.97 11.82 15.55
CA ASN A 51 -9.58 11.39 16.90
C ASN A 51 -9.07 9.95 16.98
N SER A 52 -8.79 9.33 15.84
CA SER A 52 -8.36 7.93 15.76
C SER A 52 -7.10 7.62 16.56
N LYS A 53 -6.17 8.57 16.64
CA LYS A 53 -4.90 8.45 17.38
C LYS A 53 -4.98 8.96 18.82
N ASP A 54 -6.02 9.66 19.19
CA ASP A 54 -6.20 10.22 20.51
C ASP A 54 -6.74 9.17 21.49
N VAL A 55 -6.40 9.28 22.77
CA VAL A 55 -7.03 8.50 23.83
C VAL A 55 -8.44 9.07 24.08
N VAL A 56 -9.46 8.32 23.68
CA VAL A 56 -10.86 8.75 23.74
C VAL A 56 -11.62 8.15 24.93
N LEU A 57 -11.13 7.05 25.48
CA LEU A 57 -11.71 6.37 26.64
C LEU A 57 -10.61 5.78 27.51
N SER A 58 -10.65 6.05 28.80
CA SER A 58 -9.81 5.40 29.80
C SER A 58 -10.70 4.70 30.83
N LEU A 59 -10.34 3.46 31.12
CA LEU A 59 -10.95 2.65 32.14
C LEU A 59 -9.97 2.46 33.29
N ALA A 60 -10.44 2.54 34.53
CA ALA A 60 -9.62 2.30 35.71
C ALA A 60 -10.39 1.45 36.71
N TRP A 61 -9.69 0.59 37.43
CA TRP A 61 -10.27 -0.31 38.42
C TRP A 61 -9.29 -0.59 39.56
N GLN A 62 -9.76 -1.29 40.56
CA GLN A 62 -8.92 -1.81 41.64
C GLN A 62 -8.87 -3.32 41.58
N ASN A 63 -7.82 -3.93 42.10
CA ASN A 63 -7.79 -5.38 42.28
C ASN A 63 -8.92 -5.83 43.22
N PRO A 64 -9.52 -6.99 42.98
CA PRO A 64 -10.49 -7.56 43.93
C PRO A 64 -9.81 -7.84 45.25
N THR A 65 -10.54 -7.67 46.37
CA THR A 65 -10.07 -8.09 47.68
C THR A 65 -10.17 -9.59 47.78
N LEU A 66 -9.06 -10.28 48.04
CA LEU A 66 -9.04 -11.72 48.23
C LEU A 66 -9.52 -12.03 49.65
N LEU A 67 -10.49 -12.96 49.74
CA LEU A 67 -11.02 -13.43 51.00
C LEU A 67 -10.26 -14.69 51.42
N SER A 68 -9.68 -14.67 52.61
CA SER A 68 -8.98 -15.81 53.21
C SER A 68 -9.86 -16.43 54.32
N SER A 69 -9.83 -17.77 54.43
CA SER A 69 -10.47 -18.50 55.54
C SER A 69 -9.88 -18.13 56.89
N ASP A 70 -8.70 -17.53 56.93
CA ASP A 70 -8.05 -16.96 58.10
C ASP A 70 -7.84 -15.47 57.88
N GLU A 71 -8.68 -14.63 58.46
CA GLU A 71 -8.64 -13.16 58.31
C GLU A 71 -7.32 -12.55 58.78
N THR A 72 -6.53 -13.27 59.60
CA THR A 72 -5.23 -12.80 60.07
C THR A 72 -4.11 -13.01 59.06
N LYS A 73 -4.37 -13.79 58.03
CA LYS A 73 -3.37 -14.15 57.00
C LYS A 73 -3.88 -13.74 55.62
N PRO A 74 -3.31 -12.66 55.06
CA PRO A 74 -3.73 -12.18 53.74
C PRO A 74 -3.43 -13.21 52.67
N ALA A 75 -4.34 -13.41 51.74
CA ALA A 75 -4.14 -14.25 50.59
C ALA A 75 -3.10 -13.61 49.61
N GLY A 76 -2.18 -14.42 49.13
CA GLY A 76 -1.19 -13.96 48.16
C GLY A 76 -1.79 -13.66 46.78
N SER A 77 -1.46 -12.51 46.22
CA SER A 77 -2.00 -12.01 44.95
C SER A 77 -1.29 -12.59 43.71
N GLY A 78 -0.24 -13.43 43.89
CA GLY A 78 0.70 -13.81 42.84
C GLY A 78 0.17 -14.67 41.68
N VAL A 79 -1.11 -15.08 41.73
CA VAL A 79 -1.74 -15.92 40.69
C VAL A 79 -3.02 -15.32 40.15
N LEU A 80 -3.32 -14.07 40.46
CA LEU A 80 -4.49 -13.36 39.95
C LEU A 80 -4.31 -13.05 38.46
N LYS A 81 -5.23 -13.51 37.62
CA LYS A 81 -5.33 -13.15 36.20
C LYS A 81 -6.52 -12.21 36.03
N THR A 82 -6.26 -11.08 35.42
CA THR A 82 -7.29 -10.06 35.20
C THR A 82 -7.51 -9.84 33.72
N TYR A 83 -8.77 -9.76 33.33
CA TYR A 83 -9.21 -9.52 31.98
C TYR A 83 -10.22 -8.39 31.96
N LEU A 84 -10.07 -7.48 30.99
CA LEU A 84 -11.11 -6.53 30.65
C LEU A 84 -11.99 -7.16 29.57
N GLN A 85 -13.28 -7.31 29.87
CA GLN A 85 -14.28 -7.76 28.90
C GLN A 85 -15.05 -6.57 28.36
N VAL A 86 -15.26 -6.56 27.04
CA VAL A 86 -16.05 -5.55 26.30
C VAL A 86 -17.13 -6.28 25.52
N SER A 87 -18.38 -5.81 25.61
CA SER A 87 -19.51 -6.45 24.94
C SER A 87 -20.52 -5.42 24.43
N ALA A 88 -21.22 -5.73 23.34
CA ALA A 88 -22.39 -4.99 22.86
C ALA A 88 -23.66 -5.34 23.67
N SER A 89 -23.60 -6.40 24.51
CA SER A 89 -24.72 -6.84 25.36
C SER A 89 -24.36 -6.70 26.82
N GLU A 90 -25.28 -6.16 27.63
CA GLU A 90 -25.13 -6.06 29.09
C GLU A 90 -24.88 -7.43 29.75
N ASN A 91 -25.41 -8.49 29.19
CA ASN A 91 -25.26 -9.84 29.69
C ASN A 91 -23.97 -10.54 29.20
N PHE A 92 -23.12 -9.88 28.45
CA PHE A 92 -21.86 -10.42 27.93
C PHE A 92 -22.03 -11.77 27.21
N THR A 93 -23.05 -11.89 26.36
CA THR A 93 -23.31 -13.10 25.57
C THR A 93 -22.30 -13.27 24.43
N SER A 94 -21.68 -12.21 24.01
CA SER A 94 -20.53 -12.15 23.10
C SER A 94 -19.63 -11.03 23.58
N GLU A 95 -18.39 -11.37 23.91
CA GLU A 95 -17.42 -10.40 24.43
C GLU A 95 -16.07 -10.50 23.73
N LYS A 96 -15.38 -9.36 23.70
CA LYS A 96 -13.97 -9.26 23.40
C LYS A 96 -13.20 -9.15 24.72
N GLU A 97 -12.18 -9.99 24.91
CA GLU A 97 -11.42 -10.08 26.14
C GLU A 97 -9.99 -9.58 25.94
N TYR A 98 -9.53 -8.70 26.81
CA TYR A 98 -8.18 -8.18 26.84
C TYR A 98 -7.47 -8.63 28.12
N THR A 99 -6.35 -9.33 28.01
CA THR A 99 -5.48 -9.59 29.17
C THR A 99 -4.87 -8.27 29.65
N VAL A 100 -5.01 -7.95 30.92
CA VAL A 100 -4.48 -6.71 31.51
C VAL A 100 -3.58 -7.02 32.71
N THR A 101 -2.49 -6.29 32.81
CA THR A 101 -1.52 -6.37 33.92
C THR A 101 -1.58 -5.13 34.81
N ASP A 102 -2.00 -4.01 34.23
CA ASP A 102 -2.16 -2.74 34.92
C ASP A 102 -3.59 -2.58 35.46
N LEU A 103 -3.81 -1.61 36.29
CA LEU A 103 -5.14 -1.28 36.86
C LEU A 103 -5.92 -0.24 36.02
N SER A 104 -5.49 -0.07 34.77
CA SER A 104 -6.13 0.81 33.81
C SER A 104 -5.93 0.31 32.38
N LYS A 105 -6.81 0.71 31.49
CA LYS A 105 -6.70 0.53 30.04
C LYS A 105 -7.20 1.77 29.34
N ALA A 106 -6.35 2.33 28.48
CA ALA A 106 -6.73 3.38 27.55
C ALA A 106 -7.07 2.77 26.18
N PHE A 107 -8.08 3.35 25.53
CA PHE A 107 -8.44 3.07 24.14
C PHE A 107 -8.21 4.32 23.33
N THR A 108 -7.47 4.18 22.25
CA THR A 108 -7.46 5.20 21.21
C THR A 108 -8.79 5.16 20.44
N GLY A 109 -9.06 6.21 19.65
CA GLY A 109 -10.23 6.22 18.77
C GLY A 109 -10.26 5.03 17.82
N ALA A 110 -9.12 4.68 17.24
CA ALA A 110 -9.00 3.52 16.36
C ALA A 110 -9.25 2.19 17.08
N ASP A 111 -8.67 2.00 18.29
CA ASP A 111 -8.84 0.76 19.06
C ASP A 111 -10.30 0.56 19.47
N LEU A 112 -10.96 1.64 19.94
CA LEU A 112 -12.36 1.58 20.36
C LEU A 112 -13.29 1.36 19.17
N ASN A 113 -12.99 1.99 18.01
CA ASN A 113 -13.73 1.79 16.76
C ASN A 113 -13.64 0.34 16.28
N ALA A 114 -12.43 -0.23 16.31
CA ALA A 114 -12.22 -1.63 15.96
C ALA A 114 -12.98 -2.57 16.89
N ALA A 115 -12.93 -2.33 18.21
CA ALA A 115 -13.67 -3.12 19.19
C ALA A 115 -15.20 -3.04 18.98
N ALA A 116 -15.72 -1.82 18.72
CA ALA A 116 -17.13 -1.60 18.44
C ALA A 116 -17.59 -2.33 17.16
N LYS A 117 -16.79 -2.25 16.08
CA LYS A 117 -17.04 -2.93 14.81
C LYS A 117 -17.03 -4.45 14.98
N ASP A 118 -16.03 -5.01 15.66
CA ASP A 118 -15.90 -6.44 15.91
C ASP A 118 -17.10 -7.00 16.72
N LEU A 119 -17.69 -6.16 17.56
CA LEU A 119 -18.89 -6.47 18.36
C LEU A 119 -20.21 -6.14 17.62
N GLY A 120 -20.13 -5.75 16.34
CA GLY A 120 -21.29 -5.58 15.47
C GLY A 120 -22.04 -4.25 15.63
N LEU A 121 -21.43 -3.21 16.23
CA LEU A 121 -22.04 -1.87 16.27
C LEU A 121 -22.06 -1.26 14.88
N SER A 122 -23.20 -0.64 14.52
CA SER A 122 -23.36 0.03 13.24
C SER A 122 -22.64 1.37 13.22
N PRO A 123 -21.90 1.72 12.15
CA PRO A 123 -21.32 3.05 11.99
C PRO A 123 -22.37 4.15 12.07
N ASP A 124 -21.95 5.31 12.56
CA ASP A 124 -22.76 6.53 12.73
C ASP A 124 -24.01 6.38 13.61
N VAL A 125 -24.15 5.23 14.32
CA VAL A 125 -25.22 4.95 15.26
C VAL A 125 -24.67 4.89 16.68
N SER A 126 -25.13 5.79 17.56
CA SER A 126 -24.78 5.76 18.98
C SER A 126 -25.37 4.52 19.64
N SER A 127 -24.52 3.61 20.08
CA SER A 127 -24.91 2.32 20.68
C SER A 127 -24.13 2.05 21.96
N PRO A 128 -24.70 1.32 22.94
CA PRO A 128 -24.00 1.04 24.18
C PRO A 128 -22.92 -0.04 23.98
N LEU A 129 -21.75 0.20 24.57
CA LEU A 129 -20.76 -0.82 24.90
C LEU A 129 -20.69 -0.99 26.40
N TYR A 130 -20.58 -2.22 26.83
CA TYR A 130 -20.51 -2.62 28.23
C TYR A 130 -19.13 -3.14 28.56
N PHE A 131 -18.59 -2.70 29.69
CA PHE A 131 -17.24 -3.05 30.15
C PHE A 131 -17.32 -3.64 31.55
N ARG A 132 -16.58 -4.70 31.82
CA ARG A 132 -16.36 -5.24 33.16
C ARG A 132 -15.00 -5.86 33.30
N ILE A 133 -14.52 -5.97 34.52
CA ILE A 133 -13.32 -6.71 34.86
C ILE A 133 -13.72 -8.12 35.28
N LYS A 134 -13.05 -9.11 34.71
CA LYS A 134 -13.11 -10.51 35.09
C LYS A 134 -11.79 -10.90 35.76
N SER A 135 -11.87 -11.38 36.98
CA SER A 135 -10.69 -11.80 37.75
C SER A 135 -10.78 -13.30 38.03
N LEU A 136 -9.69 -14.01 37.76
CA LEU A 136 -9.55 -15.45 37.97
C LEU A 136 -8.36 -15.73 38.89
N MET A 137 -8.52 -16.68 39.78
CA MET A 137 -7.46 -17.18 40.63
C MET A 137 -7.44 -18.71 40.63
N GLY A 138 -6.52 -19.26 39.88
CA GLY A 138 -6.47 -20.69 39.65
C GLY A 138 -7.65 -21.22 38.84
N SER A 139 -7.89 -22.54 38.92
CA SER A 139 -8.97 -23.23 38.21
C SER A 139 -10.13 -23.67 39.13
N ASN A 140 -9.99 -23.43 40.43
CA ASN A 140 -10.89 -24.01 41.46
C ASN A 140 -11.87 -22.97 42.04
N LEU A 141 -11.79 -21.74 41.62
CA LEU A 141 -12.68 -20.68 42.06
C LEU A 141 -13.41 -20.08 40.86
N ASP A 142 -14.67 -19.74 41.10
CA ASP A 142 -15.47 -19.00 40.11
C ASP A 142 -14.86 -17.61 39.86
N ALA A 143 -15.05 -17.15 38.63
CA ALA A 143 -14.59 -15.79 38.26
C ALA A 143 -15.32 -14.71 39.08
N ALA A 144 -14.56 -13.72 39.55
CA ALA A 144 -15.17 -12.52 40.08
C ALA A 144 -15.32 -11.46 39.00
N TYR A 145 -16.41 -10.73 39.05
CA TYR A 145 -16.69 -9.65 38.10
C TYR A 145 -16.86 -8.32 38.82
N SER A 146 -16.34 -7.25 38.22
CA SER A 146 -16.62 -5.88 38.69
C SER A 146 -18.09 -5.48 38.42
N ASN A 147 -18.47 -4.28 38.83
CA ASN A 147 -19.63 -3.63 38.24
C ASN A 147 -19.46 -3.46 36.73
N VAL A 148 -20.58 -3.38 36.02
CA VAL A 148 -20.62 -3.06 34.59
C VAL A 148 -20.61 -1.56 34.40
N CYS A 149 -19.69 -1.05 33.56
CA CYS A 149 -19.71 0.30 33.04
C CYS A 149 -20.31 0.31 31.64
N GLN A 150 -21.32 1.15 31.42
CA GLN A 150 -21.88 1.40 30.09
C GLN A 150 -21.30 2.70 29.54
N VAL A 151 -20.82 2.64 28.29
CA VAL A 151 -20.39 3.80 27.52
C VAL A 151 -21.14 3.79 26.19
N LYS A 152 -21.77 4.87 25.81
CA LYS A 152 -22.33 5.02 24.48
C LYS A 152 -21.18 5.30 23.50
N VAL A 153 -21.13 4.54 22.42
CA VAL A 153 -20.09 4.69 21.40
C VAL A 153 -20.76 4.88 20.04
N THR A 154 -20.37 5.91 19.33
CA THR A 154 -20.75 6.12 17.92
C THR A 154 -19.56 5.79 17.06
N PRO A 155 -19.49 4.58 16.48
CA PRO A 155 -18.38 4.19 15.59
C PRO A 155 -18.44 4.98 14.28
N TYR A 156 -17.31 5.04 13.56
CA TYR A 156 -17.25 5.58 12.21
C TYR A 156 -16.89 4.46 11.20
N LEU A 157 -17.34 4.65 9.97
CA LEU A 157 -16.93 3.82 8.86
C LEU A 157 -15.64 4.40 8.27
N ILE A 158 -14.63 3.56 8.13
CA ILE A 158 -13.47 3.91 7.32
C ILE A 158 -13.92 3.74 5.86
N ASP A 159 -13.89 4.83 5.10
CA ASP A 159 -14.14 4.77 3.67
C ASP A 159 -12.96 4.05 3.01
N MET A 160 -13.21 2.81 2.62
CA MET A 160 -12.25 1.98 1.92
C MET A 160 -12.53 1.90 0.41
N SER A 161 -13.33 2.81 -0.14
CA SER A 161 -13.63 2.83 -1.57
C SER A 161 -12.43 3.24 -2.42
N TYR A 162 -11.46 3.93 -1.85
CA TYR A 162 -10.21 4.31 -2.50
C TYR A 162 -9.04 4.43 -1.52
N ILE A 163 -7.83 4.41 -2.06
CA ILE A 163 -6.58 4.67 -1.35
C ILE A 163 -5.81 5.78 -2.06
N ASN A 164 -5.19 6.67 -1.30
CA ASN A 164 -4.39 7.77 -1.82
C ASN A 164 -2.98 7.26 -2.16
N ILE A 165 -2.48 7.56 -3.35
CA ILE A 165 -1.08 7.35 -3.72
C ILE A 165 -0.36 8.68 -3.58
N LEU A 166 0.57 8.75 -2.65
CA LEU A 166 1.31 9.94 -2.26
C LEU A 166 2.74 9.89 -2.78
N ASN A 167 3.37 11.03 -2.92
CA ASN A 167 4.79 11.11 -3.24
C ASN A 167 5.68 10.50 -2.13
N LYS A 168 6.99 10.45 -2.37
CA LYS A 168 7.98 9.91 -1.41
C LYS A 168 7.99 10.65 -0.05
N ASP A 169 7.54 11.90 -0.01
CA ASP A 169 7.55 12.77 1.16
C ASP A 169 6.22 12.68 1.95
N LYS A 170 5.28 11.82 1.52
CA LYS A 170 3.94 11.62 2.13
C LYS A 170 3.08 12.88 2.12
N ASP A 171 3.17 13.67 1.05
CA ASP A 171 2.35 14.86 0.89
C ASP A 171 0.87 14.46 0.73
N THR A 172 0.07 14.79 1.73
CA THR A 172 -1.37 14.47 1.75
C THR A 172 -2.23 15.52 1.07
N ASP A 173 -1.69 16.71 0.83
CA ASP A 173 -2.43 17.82 0.22
C ASP A 173 -2.52 17.65 -1.30
N THR A 174 -1.51 16.99 -1.91
CA THR A 174 -1.43 16.75 -3.35
C THR A 174 -1.13 15.28 -3.67
N PRO A 175 -2.10 14.38 -3.56
CA PRO A 175 -1.93 12.99 -3.97
C PRO A 175 -1.54 12.88 -5.46
N LEU A 176 -0.64 11.95 -5.78
CA LEU A 176 -0.26 11.67 -7.16
C LEU A 176 -1.44 11.10 -7.95
N THR A 177 -2.19 10.20 -7.35
CA THR A 177 -3.39 9.58 -7.90
C THR A 177 -4.12 8.80 -6.80
N TYR A 178 -5.21 8.13 -7.18
CA TYR A 178 -5.99 7.25 -6.30
C TYR A 178 -6.07 5.87 -6.95
N LEU A 179 -6.14 4.81 -6.14
CA LEU A 179 -6.59 3.50 -6.58
C LEU A 179 -7.90 3.18 -5.89
N TYR A 180 -8.75 2.42 -6.55
CA TYR A 180 -10.14 2.23 -6.11
C TYR A 180 -10.41 0.79 -5.70
N SER A 181 -11.26 0.63 -4.68
CA SER A 181 -11.77 -0.64 -4.19
C SER A 181 -13.29 -0.67 -4.37
N PRO A 182 -13.81 -1.24 -5.47
CA PRO A 182 -15.25 -1.28 -5.72
C PRO A 182 -16.05 -2.00 -4.62
N ASN A 183 -15.42 -2.95 -3.92
CA ASN A 183 -16.04 -3.70 -2.83
C ASN A 183 -15.77 -3.08 -1.46
N SER A 184 -14.95 -2.03 -1.37
CA SER A 184 -14.49 -1.44 -0.09
C SER A 184 -13.90 -2.47 0.87
N ASP A 185 -13.16 -3.45 0.35
CA ASP A 185 -12.62 -4.60 1.08
C ASP A 185 -11.12 -4.50 1.37
N GLY A 186 -10.48 -3.40 0.95
CA GLY A 186 -9.04 -3.16 1.13
C GLY A 186 -8.17 -3.72 0.02
N VAL A 187 -8.79 -4.17 -1.08
CA VAL A 187 -8.13 -4.47 -2.34
C VAL A 187 -8.37 -3.30 -3.29
N TYR A 188 -7.34 -2.50 -3.49
CA TYR A 188 -7.39 -1.30 -4.32
C TYR A 188 -6.69 -1.56 -5.64
N SER A 189 -7.28 -1.15 -6.74
CA SER A 189 -6.68 -1.33 -8.05
C SER A 189 -6.96 -0.19 -9.00
N GLY A 190 -6.14 -0.07 -10.03
CA GLY A 190 -6.32 0.92 -11.08
C GLY A 190 -5.07 1.13 -11.91
N TYR A 191 -5.24 1.88 -12.99
CA TYR A 191 -4.14 2.30 -13.86
C TYR A 191 -3.57 3.61 -13.36
N MET A 192 -2.24 3.74 -13.42
CA MET A 192 -1.56 4.97 -13.05
C MET A 192 -0.37 5.24 -13.98
N ASN A 193 -0.11 6.52 -14.17
CA ASN A 193 1.08 7.01 -14.86
C ASN A 193 2.26 6.95 -13.89
N VAL A 194 3.28 6.20 -14.26
CA VAL A 194 4.47 5.97 -13.43
C VAL A 194 5.68 6.56 -14.11
N SER A 195 6.36 7.49 -13.45
CA SER A 195 7.65 8.00 -13.90
C SER A 195 8.76 6.98 -13.61
N THR A 196 9.89 7.15 -14.27
CA THR A 196 11.08 6.34 -13.99
C THR A 196 11.44 6.39 -12.50
N TRP A 197 11.59 5.22 -11.86
CA TRP A 197 11.91 5.10 -10.43
C TRP A 197 10.93 5.82 -9.48
N LEU A 198 9.64 5.83 -9.83
CA LEU A 198 8.64 6.39 -8.94
C LEU A 198 8.71 5.75 -7.56
N ASN A 199 8.89 6.60 -6.55
CA ASN A 199 8.82 6.25 -5.14
C ASN A 199 7.56 6.87 -4.54
N CYS A 200 6.72 6.08 -3.91
CA CYS A 200 5.44 6.53 -3.39
C CYS A 200 5.06 5.84 -2.08
N TRP A 201 4.03 6.36 -1.44
CA TRP A 201 3.34 5.75 -0.32
C TRP A 201 1.87 5.60 -0.68
N ALA A 202 1.21 4.61 -0.10
CA ALA A 202 -0.22 4.52 -0.14
C ALA A 202 -0.79 4.90 1.23
N MET A 203 -1.92 5.63 1.28
CA MET A 203 -2.56 6.04 2.53
C MET A 203 -4.05 5.76 2.46
N GLU A 204 -4.54 4.92 3.37
CA GLU A 204 -5.96 4.70 3.59
C GLU A 204 -6.62 5.93 4.25
N ASN A 205 -7.93 6.05 4.16
CA ASN A 205 -8.67 7.21 4.67
C ASN A 205 -8.74 7.30 6.21
N ASP A 206 -8.22 6.30 6.91
CA ASP A 206 -8.00 6.37 8.36
C ASP A 206 -6.61 6.95 8.72
N GLY A 207 -5.84 7.36 7.73
CA GLY A 207 -4.50 7.88 7.89
C GLY A 207 -3.41 6.80 8.07
N THR A 208 -3.74 5.54 7.80
CA THR A 208 -2.75 4.46 7.80
C THR A 208 -1.90 4.52 6.53
N PHE A 209 -0.59 4.65 6.70
CA PHE A 209 0.38 4.61 5.61
C PHE A 209 0.83 3.19 5.33
N TRP A 210 0.89 2.85 4.06
CA TRP A 210 1.39 1.60 3.54
C TRP A 210 2.63 1.84 2.67
N GLY A 211 3.65 1.06 2.92
CA GLY A 211 4.88 1.01 2.15
C GLY A 211 5.27 -0.44 1.87
N ASN A 212 6.54 -0.71 1.61
CA ASN A 212 7.06 -2.05 1.40
C ASN A 212 7.86 -2.55 2.60
N ILE A 213 7.83 -3.86 2.82
CA ILE A 213 8.85 -4.53 3.62
C ILE A 213 10.15 -4.60 2.81
N GLN A 214 11.20 -3.97 3.32
CA GLN A 214 12.53 -4.10 2.76
C GLN A 214 13.25 -5.31 3.38
N THR A 215 12.91 -6.51 2.94
CA THR A 215 13.55 -7.73 3.40
C THR A 215 14.21 -8.48 2.23
N GLY A 216 15.55 -8.51 2.20
CA GLY A 216 16.29 -9.27 1.22
C GLY A 216 16.05 -8.82 -0.22
N ASP A 217 16.00 -9.78 -1.13
CA ASP A 217 15.94 -9.53 -2.59
C ASP A 217 14.53 -9.27 -3.15
N LYS A 218 13.50 -9.16 -2.29
CA LYS A 218 12.08 -9.05 -2.70
C LYS A 218 11.32 -7.90 -2.03
N PRO A 219 11.86 -6.67 -2.02
CA PRO A 219 11.34 -5.60 -1.17
C PRO A 219 9.99 -5.00 -1.63
N TYR A 220 9.56 -5.22 -2.85
CA TYR A 220 8.44 -4.48 -3.46
C TYR A 220 7.15 -5.29 -3.65
N ALA A 221 7.13 -6.55 -3.23
CA ALA A 221 5.94 -7.41 -3.42
C ALA A 221 5.05 -7.52 -2.18
N VAL A 222 5.50 -7.08 -1.01
CA VAL A 222 4.77 -7.20 0.25
C VAL A 222 4.63 -5.83 0.88
N LEU A 223 3.39 -5.45 1.19
CA LEU A 223 3.07 -4.20 1.87
C LEU A 223 3.31 -4.30 3.38
N ASP A 224 3.68 -3.18 3.99
CA ASP A 224 3.82 -3.04 5.43
C ASP A 224 3.36 -1.65 5.88
N ASN A 225 2.77 -1.57 7.05
CA ASN A 225 2.36 -0.32 7.69
C ASN A 225 3.14 -0.02 8.98
N ALA A 226 4.20 -0.78 9.26
CA ALA A 226 5.07 -0.51 10.39
C ALA A 226 5.86 0.80 10.19
N GLN A 227 6.33 1.40 11.29
CA GLN A 227 7.16 2.60 11.24
C GLN A 227 8.47 2.37 10.46
N SER A 228 8.93 1.13 10.37
CA SER A 228 10.13 0.70 9.62
C SER A 228 9.87 0.44 8.14
N ALA A 229 8.63 0.55 7.67
CA ALA A 229 8.32 0.34 6.25
C ALA A 229 9.06 1.34 5.37
N CYS A 230 9.49 0.88 4.20
CA CYS A 230 10.06 1.71 3.16
C CYS A 230 8.98 2.14 2.16
N ASN A 231 9.22 3.21 1.41
CA ASN A 231 8.30 3.60 0.33
C ASN A 231 8.16 2.47 -0.71
N ILE A 232 6.99 2.41 -1.33
CA ILE A 232 6.74 1.59 -2.52
C ILE A 232 7.52 2.23 -3.67
N TRP A 233 8.23 1.43 -4.45
CA TRP A 233 8.90 1.91 -5.63
C TRP A 233 8.62 1.03 -6.83
N PHE A 234 8.43 1.70 -7.96
CA PHE A 234 8.15 1.06 -9.23
C PHE A 234 9.46 0.78 -9.97
N PRO A 235 9.52 -0.34 -10.69
CA PRO A 235 10.68 -0.64 -11.54
C PRO A 235 10.73 0.31 -12.74
N GLU A 236 11.85 0.30 -13.45
CA GLU A 236 11.94 0.87 -14.78
C GLU A 236 11.20 -0.02 -15.81
N PRO A 237 10.65 0.53 -16.87
CA PRO A 237 10.67 1.93 -17.31
C PRO A 237 9.46 2.73 -16.82
N ALA A 238 9.46 4.05 -17.10
CA ALA A 238 8.27 4.87 -17.02
C ALA A 238 7.17 4.33 -17.96
N GLY A 239 5.92 4.47 -17.57
CA GLY A 239 4.81 3.97 -18.38
C GLY A 239 3.48 3.99 -17.67
N ILE A 240 2.49 3.35 -18.26
CA ILE A 240 1.20 3.11 -17.65
C ILE A 240 1.24 1.73 -16.97
N TYR A 241 0.95 1.71 -15.68
CA TYR A 241 0.90 0.49 -14.88
C TYR A 241 -0.51 0.22 -14.36
N TYR A 242 -0.98 -1.01 -14.48
CA TYR A 242 -2.08 -1.51 -13.67
C TYR A 242 -1.52 -1.93 -12.32
N THR A 243 -2.00 -1.30 -11.26
CA THR A 243 -1.47 -1.48 -9.90
C THR A 243 -2.55 -2.05 -9.00
N VAL A 244 -2.18 -3.00 -8.15
CA VAL A 244 -3.04 -3.61 -7.14
C VAL A 244 -2.34 -3.55 -5.79
N LEU A 245 -3.04 -3.03 -4.80
CA LEU A 245 -2.63 -2.99 -3.40
C LEU A 245 -3.67 -3.74 -2.56
N ASP A 246 -3.26 -4.82 -1.91
CA ASP A 246 -4.09 -5.57 -0.96
C ASP A 246 -3.57 -5.35 0.46
N THR A 247 -4.30 -4.54 1.23
CA THR A 247 -3.91 -4.15 2.59
C THR A 247 -4.52 -5.03 3.68
N LYS A 248 -5.45 -5.93 3.33
CA LYS A 248 -6.25 -6.69 4.31
C LYS A 248 -6.00 -8.19 4.31
N SER A 249 -5.54 -8.79 3.22
CA SER A 249 -5.16 -10.20 3.24
C SER A 249 -3.95 -10.45 4.15
N GLU A 250 -3.76 -11.69 4.57
CA GLU A 250 -2.59 -12.08 5.36
C GLU A 250 -1.27 -11.82 4.62
N GLU A 251 -1.30 -11.89 3.30
CA GLU A 251 -0.13 -11.72 2.45
C GLU A 251 0.22 -10.27 2.19
N LYS A 252 -0.74 -9.35 2.25
CA LYS A 252 -0.57 -7.90 2.02
C LYS A 252 0.22 -7.61 0.76
N LEU A 253 -0.38 -7.89 -0.41
CA LEU A 253 0.34 -7.92 -1.67
C LEU A 253 0.32 -6.58 -2.41
N PHE A 254 1.43 -6.30 -3.08
CA PHE A 254 1.59 -5.30 -4.10
C PHE A 254 1.87 -5.96 -5.45
N HIS A 255 1.08 -5.63 -6.46
CA HIS A 255 1.29 -6.05 -7.84
C HIS A 255 1.32 -4.83 -8.74
N ALA A 256 2.18 -4.85 -9.75
CA ALA A 256 2.25 -3.84 -10.79
C ALA A 256 2.47 -4.48 -12.15
N THR A 257 1.61 -4.20 -13.10
CA THR A 257 1.70 -4.68 -14.49
C THR A 257 1.95 -3.51 -15.41
N LEU A 258 3.15 -3.41 -15.98
CA LEU A 258 3.46 -2.42 -17.01
C LEU A 258 2.76 -2.80 -18.31
N ILE A 259 2.07 -1.86 -18.96
CA ILE A 259 1.63 -2.00 -20.35
C ILE A 259 2.84 -1.81 -21.26
N LYS A 260 3.31 -2.88 -21.89
CA LYS A 260 4.47 -2.85 -22.80
C LYS A 260 4.12 -2.51 -24.22
N SER A 261 2.98 -2.98 -24.69
CA SER A 261 2.44 -2.65 -25.99
C SER A 261 0.91 -2.65 -25.95
N MET A 262 0.32 -1.93 -26.87
CA MET A 262 -1.13 -1.88 -27.06
C MET A 262 -1.45 -1.99 -28.54
N LYS A 263 -2.52 -2.70 -28.87
CA LYS A 263 -2.91 -3.00 -30.24
C LYS A 263 -4.37 -2.67 -30.46
N VAL A 264 -4.66 -2.06 -31.61
CA VAL A 264 -6.01 -1.90 -32.14
C VAL A 264 -6.19 -2.87 -33.29
N ASN A 265 -7.17 -3.78 -33.18
CA ASN A 265 -7.42 -4.82 -34.19
C ASN A 265 -6.17 -5.60 -34.59
N GLY A 266 -5.25 -5.81 -33.65
CA GLY A 266 -3.98 -6.51 -33.87
C GLY A 266 -2.82 -5.64 -34.37
N GLU A 267 -3.04 -4.38 -34.71
CA GLU A 267 -2.01 -3.43 -35.13
C GLU A 267 -1.47 -2.63 -33.95
N GLU A 268 -0.15 -2.50 -33.86
CA GLU A 268 0.52 -1.77 -32.78
C GLU A 268 0.12 -0.30 -32.72
N MET A 269 -0.13 0.19 -31.51
CA MET A 269 -0.26 1.60 -31.18
C MET A 269 1.12 2.17 -30.83
N LYS A 270 1.35 3.46 -31.13
CA LYS A 270 2.54 4.19 -30.71
C LYS A 270 2.35 4.70 -29.30
N TYR A 271 3.33 4.50 -28.43
CA TYR A 271 3.34 5.09 -27.09
C TYR A 271 3.95 6.50 -27.13
N ASP A 272 3.19 7.46 -26.64
CA ASP A 272 3.62 8.85 -26.41
C ASP A 272 3.99 8.99 -24.91
N GLY A 273 5.28 8.81 -24.62
CA GLY A 273 5.81 8.80 -23.26
C GLY A 273 5.51 10.09 -22.48
N PRO A 274 5.80 11.28 -23.03
CA PRO A 274 5.52 12.56 -22.37
C PRO A 274 4.06 12.75 -21.94
N ASN A 275 3.12 12.21 -22.69
CA ASN A 275 1.68 12.33 -22.42
C ASN A 275 1.07 11.08 -21.79
N TYR A 276 1.85 10.03 -21.55
CA TYR A 276 1.37 8.72 -21.07
C TYR A 276 0.15 8.24 -21.87
N ALA A 277 0.28 8.24 -23.20
CA ALA A 277 -0.81 7.89 -24.11
C ALA A 277 -0.38 6.88 -25.15
N TRP A 278 -1.28 5.97 -25.52
CA TRP A 278 -1.15 5.11 -26.69
C TRP A 278 -1.98 5.70 -27.83
N ILE A 279 -1.40 5.85 -29.01
CA ILE A 279 -2.02 6.52 -30.15
C ILE A 279 -1.91 5.66 -31.39
N LYS A 280 -3.00 5.60 -32.18
CA LYS A 280 -3.04 4.92 -33.48
C LYS A 280 -3.97 5.64 -34.43
N VAL A 281 -3.49 5.93 -35.62
CA VAL A 281 -4.34 6.32 -36.75
C VAL A 281 -4.74 5.07 -37.52
N ILE A 282 -6.02 4.90 -37.76
CA ILE A 282 -6.59 3.79 -38.54
C ILE A 282 -7.44 4.31 -39.68
N GLU A 283 -7.53 3.52 -40.75
CA GLU A 283 -8.48 3.74 -41.85
C GLU A 283 -9.54 2.64 -41.83
N THR A 284 -10.80 3.03 -41.85
CA THR A 284 -11.93 2.11 -41.99
C THR A 284 -12.54 2.25 -43.37
N THR A 285 -12.73 1.14 -44.07
CA THR A 285 -13.26 1.12 -45.44
C THR A 285 -14.78 0.85 -45.50
N ALA A 286 -15.39 0.55 -44.38
CA ALA A 286 -16.81 0.27 -44.26
C ALA A 286 -17.44 0.95 -43.06
N ASP A 287 -18.73 1.29 -43.16
CA ASP A 287 -19.50 1.72 -42.00
C ASP A 287 -19.66 0.60 -40.98
N ASN A 288 -19.82 0.96 -39.68
CA ASN A 288 -19.96 0.03 -38.57
C ASN A 288 -18.76 -0.94 -38.40
N THR A 289 -17.53 -0.43 -38.61
CA THR A 289 -16.32 -1.22 -38.43
C THR A 289 -16.04 -1.46 -36.95
N PRO A 290 -15.92 -2.74 -36.49
CA PRO A 290 -15.60 -3.05 -35.10
C PRO A 290 -14.14 -2.75 -34.78
N ILE A 291 -13.94 -2.16 -33.61
CA ILE A 291 -12.61 -1.86 -33.05
C ILE A 291 -12.48 -2.58 -31.72
N SER A 292 -11.43 -3.38 -31.57
CA SER A 292 -11.01 -4.00 -30.33
C SER A 292 -9.63 -3.49 -29.91
N ILE A 293 -9.41 -3.36 -28.61
CA ILE A 293 -8.12 -2.95 -28.05
C ILE A 293 -7.64 -4.02 -27.08
N VAL A 294 -6.40 -4.43 -27.22
CA VAL A 294 -5.72 -5.37 -26.33
C VAL A 294 -4.32 -4.84 -25.97
N ALA A 295 -3.79 -5.26 -24.84
CA ALA A 295 -2.44 -4.90 -24.45
C ALA A 295 -1.64 -6.14 -24.05
N ASP A 296 -0.33 -6.06 -24.24
CA ASP A 296 0.63 -7.00 -23.68
C ASP A 296 1.39 -6.31 -22.56
N GLY A 297 1.37 -6.91 -21.38
CA GLY A 297 1.98 -6.40 -20.17
C GLY A 297 3.11 -7.25 -19.65
N ALA A 298 3.78 -6.70 -18.67
CA ALA A 298 4.75 -7.40 -17.85
C ALA A 298 4.44 -7.16 -16.39
N GLU A 299 4.11 -8.24 -15.66
CA GLU A 299 3.68 -8.19 -14.28
C GLU A 299 4.84 -8.43 -13.31
N TYR A 300 4.97 -7.54 -12.33
CA TYR A 300 5.71 -7.78 -11.11
C TYR A 300 4.78 -8.38 -10.07
N ASN A 301 5.17 -9.48 -9.47
CA ASN A 301 4.43 -10.09 -8.38
C ASN A 301 5.36 -10.72 -7.34
N LYS A 302 4.76 -11.17 -6.21
CA LYS A 302 5.47 -11.81 -5.10
C LYS A 302 6.28 -13.05 -5.52
N SER A 303 5.82 -13.80 -6.51
CA SER A 303 6.49 -15.04 -6.93
C SER A 303 7.77 -14.77 -7.73
N THR A 304 7.79 -13.70 -8.51
CA THR A 304 8.99 -13.27 -9.24
C THR A 304 9.91 -12.45 -8.36
N GLY A 305 9.37 -11.59 -7.53
CA GLY A 305 10.04 -10.83 -6.46
C GLY A 305 11.38 -10.17 -6.79
N ASP A 306 11.81 -10.34 -8.01
CA ASP A 306 13.14 -10.03 -8.48
C ASP A 306 13.11 -8.74 -9.29
N LYS A 307 13.99 -7.82 -8.95
CA LYS A 307 14.11 -6.54 -9.63
C LYS A 307 14.42 -6.79 -11.11
N GLY A 308 13.44 -6.52 -11.98
CA GLY A 308 13.59 -6.68 -13.43
C GLY A 308 13.07 -8.00 -14.01
N THR A 309 12.57 -8.93 -13.20
CA THR A 309 11.93 -10.15 -13.71
C THR A 309 10.41 -9.95 -13.74
N HIS A 310 9.82 -10.11 -14.92
CA HIS A 310 8.40 -9.91 -15.15
C HIS A 310 7.75 -11.15 -15.74
N ILE A 311 6.49 -11.39 -15.35
CA ILE A 311 5.65 -12.40 -16.00
C ILE A 311 4.89 -11.71 -17.14
N ALA A 312 4.99 -12.26 -18.35
CA ALA A 312 4.20 -11.77 -19.48
C ALA A 312 2.70 -11.97 -19.24
N LYS A 313 1.91 -10.95 -19.53
CA LYS A 313 0.45 -10.95 -19.32
C LYS A 313 -0.25 -10.28 -20.50
N THR A 314 -1.20 -10.98 -21.11
CA THR A 314 -2.11 -10.36 -22.07
C THR A 314 -3.29 -9.76 -21.32
N MET A 315 -3.65 -8.53 -21.66
CA MET A 315 -4.72 -7.76 -21.06
C MET A 315 -5.81 -7.50 -22.11
N ASN A 316 -7.01 -7.99 -21.84
CA ASN A 316 -8.15 -7.81 -22.70
C ASN A 316 -9.13 -6.82 -22.07
N TYR A 317 -9.84 -6.08 -22.91
CA TYR A 317 -10.75 -5.03 -22.44
C TYR A 317 -12.10 -5.13 -23.14
N THR A 318 -13.17 -4.84 -22.40
CA THR A 318 -14.44 -4.40 -22.99
C THR A 318 -14.41 -2.88 -23.17
N LEU A 319 -15.01 -2.40 -24.26
CA LEU A 319 -15.03 -0.99 -24.65
C LEU A 319 -16.45 -0.47 -24.58
N ALA A 320 -16.72 0.53 -23.75
CA ALA A 320 -18.03 1.18 -23.66
C ALA A 320 -17.88 2.63 -23.18
N ASP A 321 -18.59 3.55 -23.79
CA ASP A 321 -18.70 4.96 -23.38
C ASP A 321 -17.35 5.66 -23.14
N GLY A 322 -16.34 5.33 -23.97
CA GLY A 322 -14.99 5.87 -23.82
C GLY A 322 -14.15 5.23 -22.74
N LYS A 323 -14.65 4.21 -22.05
CA LYS A 323 -13.94 3.51 -20.96
C LYS A 323 -13.55 2.10 -21.39
N MET A 324 -12.40 1.67 -20.85
CA MET A 324 -11.88 0.32 -21.02
C MET A 324 -11.98 -0.41 -19.68
N THR A 325 -12.65 -1.55 -19.68
CA THR A 325 -12.80 -2.39 -18.49
C THR A 325 -12.11 -3.73 -18.72
N ASP A 326 -11.30 -4.17 -17.78
CA ASP A 326 -10.60 -5.47 -17.83
C ASP A 326 -11.62 -6.60 -18.02
N SER A 327 -11.30 -7.55 -18.89
CA SER A 327 -12.16 -8.68 -19.18
C SER A 327 -11.36 -9.92 -19.59
N GLU A 328 -12.00 -11.09 -19.56
CA GLU A 328 -11.37 -12.34 -19.99
C GLU A 328 -11.13 -12.39 -21.51
N SER A 329 -11.94 -11.67 -22.27
CA SER A 329 -11.85 -11.60 -23.73
C SER A 329 -12.04 -10.19 -24.24
N ALA A 330 -11.40 -9.85 -25.36
CA ALA A 330 -11.53 -8.54 -25.97
C ALA A 330 -12.96 -8.30 -26.48
N GLY A 331 -13.55 -7.20 -26.02
CA GLY A 331 -14.79 -6.65 -26.59
C GLY A 331 -14.49 -5.69 -27.74
N SER A 332 -15.55 -5.18 -28.37
CA SER A 332 -15.42 -4.22 -29.46
C SER A 332 -16.45 -3.10 -29.36
N VAL A 333 -16.10 -1.95 -29.94
CA VAL A 333 -16.99 -0.83 -30.22
C VAL A 333 -16.97 -0.56 -31.72
N ASN A 334 -18.08 -0.11 -32.30
CA ASN A 334 -18.16 0.14 -33.73
C ASN A 334 -17.89 1.60 -34.06
N ILE A 335 -17.06 1.83 -35.08
CA ILE A 335 -16.93 3.14 -35.73
C ILE A 335 -18.04 3.20 -36.77
N ALA A 336 -18.94 4.18 -36.60
CA ALA A 336 -20.21 4.25 -37.35
C ALA A 336 -20.05 4.51 -38.87
N LYS A 337 -19.00 5.26 -39.28
CA LYS A 337 -18.73 5.66 -40.66
C LYS A 337 -17.34 5.21 -41.11
N ALA A 338 -17.23 4.89 -42.40
CA ALA A 338 -15.92 4.72 -43.02
C ALA A 338 -15.14 6.04 -43.02
N GLY A 339 -13.83 5.98 -42.79
CA GLY A 339 -12.99 7.16 -42.75
C GLY A 339 -11.65 6.91 -42.02
N THR A 340 -10.91 7.96 -41.87
CA THR A 340 -9.67 7.97 -41.06
C THR A 340 -10.01 8.40 -39.63
N TYR A 341 -9.46 7.72 -38.64
CA TYR A 341 -9.69 7.99 -37.21
C TYR A 341 -8.41 7.88 -36.41
N THR A 342 -8.26 8.77 -35.44
CA THR A 342 -7.23 8.66 -34.43
C THR A 342 -7.82 8.07 -33.17
N ILE A 343 -7.25 6.96 -32.72
CA ILE A 343 -7.59 6.30 -31.45
C ILE A 343 -6.50 6.66 -30.43
N THR A 344 -6.92 7.18 -29.29
CA THR A 344 -6.01 7.49 -28.18
C THR A 344 -6.48 6.76 -26.93
N VAL A 345 -5.55 6.12 -26.20
CA VAL A 345 -5.81 5.48 -24.90
C VAL A 345 -4.87 6.10 -23.86
N LYS A 346 -5.44 6.50 -22.73
CA LYS A 346 -4.70 7.06 -21.58
C LYS A 346 -5.38 6.69 -20.27
N VAL A 347 -4.72 6.96 -19.16
CA VAL A 347 -5.36 6.89 -17.84
C VAL A 347 -6.29 8.09 -17.70
N GLY A 348 -7.55 7.82 -17.43
CA GLY A 348 -8.58 8.81 -17.20
C GLY A 348 -9.02 8.88 -15.74
N GLU A 349 -10.26 9.30 -15.53
CA GLU A 349 -10.83 9.40 -14.19
C GLU A 349 -10.93 8.03 -13.50
N HIS A 350 -10.89 8.05 -12.17
CA HIS A 350 -11.00 6.86 -11.33
C HIS A 350 -9.94 5.77 -11.65
N SER A 351 -8.76 6.20 -12.13
CA SER A 351 -7.66 5.28 -12.47
C SER A 351 -8.05 4.17 -13.44
N GLN A 352 -8.97 4.47 -14.36
CA GLN A 352 -9.38 3.59 -15.45
C GLN A 352 -8.68 3.99 -16.74
N LEU A 353 -8.50 3.05 -17.66
CA LEU A 353 -8.14 3.39 -19.02
C LEU A 353 -9.35 3.97 -19.75
N GLU A 354 -9.12 5.08 -20.42
CA GLU A 354 -10.11 5.73 -21.30
C GLU A 354 -9.59 5.74 -22.72
N TYR A 355 -10.50 5.55 -23.68
CA TYR A 355 -10.19 5.68 -25.09
C TYR A 355 -11.03 6.78 -25.74
N THR A 356 -10.45 7.41 -26.74
CA THR A 356 -11.15 8.32 -27.64
C THR A 356 -10.98 7.87 -29.08
N ILE A 357 -12.01 8.08 -29.91
CA ILE A 357 -12.00 7.86 -31.34
C ILE A 357 -12.39 9.18 -31.98
N VAL A 358 -11.47 9.85 -32.64
CA VAL A 358 -11.66 11.15 -33.25
C VAL A 358 -11.46 11.05 -34.76
N GLU A 359 -12.39 11.59 -35.56
CA GLU A 359 -12.29 11.60 -37.00
C GLU A 359 -11.08 12.43 -37.46
N GLY A 360 -10.37 11.93 -38.45
CA GLY A 360 -9.16 12.50 -38.97
C GLY A 360 -7.88 12.02 -38.29
N ASP A 361 -6.73 12.37 -38.88
CA ASP A 361 -5.42 12.17 -38.30
C ASP A 361 -5.13 13.30 -37.32
N GLN A 362 -5.13 13.01 -36.03
CA GLN A 362 -4.82 13.94 -34.93
C GLN A 362 -3.38 13.81 -34.45
N THR A 363 -2.55 12.99 -35.07
CA THR A 363 -1.13 12.91 -34.72
C THR A 363 -0.43 14.17 -35.18
N ALA A 364 0.34 14.81 -34.29
CA ALA A 364 1.28 15.83 -34.74
C ALA A 364 2.22 15.17 -35.77
N PRO A 365 2.54 15.84 -36.90
CA PRO A 365 3.52 15.31 -37.83
C PRO A 365 4.79 15.01 -37.05
N GLU A 366 5.31 13.79 -37.18
CA GLU A 366 6.57 13.42 -36.56
C GLU A 366 7.63 14.40 -37.06
N PRO A 367 8.35 15.11 -36.18
CA PRO A 367 9.37 16.06 -36.64
C PRO A 367 10.35 15.31 -37.54
N GLU A 368 10.62 15.84 -38.73
CA GLU A 368 11.61 15.23 -39.61
C GLU A 368 13.00 15.35 -38.97
N ALA A 369 13.49 14.25 -38.44
CA ALA A 369 14.84 14.13 -37.93
C ALA A 369 15.79 13.94 -39.13
N SER A 370 16.28 15.04 -39.68
CA SER A 370 17.20 15.04 -40.80
C SER A 370 18.25 16.14 -40.64
N ASN A 371 19.53 15.77 -40.74
CA ASN A 371 20.68 16.67 -40.61
C ASN A 371 20.62 17.61 -39.43
N THR A 372 20.21 17.08 -38.25
CA THR A 372 20.01 17.88 -37.05
C THR A 372 20.38 17.10 -35.79
N LEU A 373 20.47 17.81 -34.68
CA LEU A 373 20.60 17.21 -33.35
C LEU A 373 19.22 16.77 -32.86
N CYS A 374 19.17 15.61 -32.23
CA CYS A 374 17.95 15.03 -31.67
C CYS A 374 18.21 14.56 -30.24
N MET A 375 17.16 14.58 -29.43
CA MET A 375 17.15 13.89 -28.14
C MET A 375 16.63 12.48 -28.34
N PHE A 376 17.34 11.49 -27.82
CA PHE A 376 16.93 10.08 -27.79
C PHE A 376 16.96 9.54 -26.39
N SER A 377 16.20 8.47 -26.15
CA SER A 377 16.35 7.67 -24.94
C SER A 377 17.82 7.25 -24.75
N LYS A 378 18.22 6.92 -23.52
CA LYS A 378 19.61 6.56 -23.18
C LYS A 378 20.22 5.45 -24.07
N ASP A 379 19.38 4.53 -24.51
CA ASP A 379 19.77 3.43 -25.42
C ASP A 379 19.76 3.84 -26.91
N GLY A 380 19.32 5.05 -27.21
CA GLY A 380 19.22 5.58 -28.57
C GLY A 380 18.08 4.99 -29.40
N ASN A 381 17.16 4.23 -28.82
CA ASN A 381 16.13 3.54 -29.58
C ASN A 381 14.87 4.40 -29.80
N THR A 382 14.54 5.26 -28.85
CA THR A 382 13.35 6.12 -28.91
C THR A 382 13.74 7.55 -29.19
N LEU A 383 13.23 8.13 -30.27
CA LEU A 383 13.34 9.58 -30.54
C LEU A 383 12.42 10.34 -29.56
N LEU A 384 13.00 11.19 -28.73
CA LEU A 384 12.29 11.99 -27.74
C LEU A 384 11.91 13.37 -28.29
N ALA A 385 12.84 14.04 -28.95
CA ALA A 385 12.60 15.33 -29.59
C ALA A 385 13.58 15.60 -30.74
N VAL A 386 13.12 16.28 -31.77
CA VAL A 386 13.97 16.86 -32.82
C VAL A 386 14.30 18.30 -32.42
N MET A 387 15.57 18.65 -32.49
CA MET A 387 16.03 20.00 -32.13
C MET A 387 16.15 20.87 -33.35
N SER A 388 15.72 22.13 -33.24
CA SER A 388 15.89 23.16 -34.26
C SER A 388 17.24 23.82 -34.10
N LYS A 389 17.99 23.99 -35.19
CA LYS A 389 19.24 24.75 -35.24
C LYS A 389 18.94 26.24 -35.12
N VAL A 390 19.39 26.88 -34.06
CA VAL A 390 19.21 28.34 -33.85
C VAL A 390 20.40 29.16 -34.30
N SER A 391 21.59 28.58 -34.28
CA SER A 391 22.82 29.13 -34.87
C SER A 391 23.78 27.98 -35.15
N ASP A 392 24.95 28.28 -35.71
CA ASP A 392 25.91 27.21 -35.97
C ASP A 392 26.36 26.55 -34.70
N GLY A 393 26.21 25.20 -34.64
CA GLY A 393 26.50 24.38 -33.46
C GLY A 393 25.54 24.54 -32.28
N VAL A 394 24.48 25.37 -32.36
CA VAL A 394 23.51 25.54 -31.26
C VAL A 394 22.13 25.09 -31.68
N TYR A 395 21.55 24.19 -30.87
CA TYR A 395 20.26 23.56 -31.13
C TYR A 395 19.33 23.74 -29.94
N THR A 396 18.02 23.86 -30.19
CA THR A 396 16.99 24.00 -29.14
C THR A 396 15.73 23.23 -29.48
N CYS A 397 15.03 22.77 -28.48
CA CYS A 397 13.67 22.23 -28.60
C CYS A 397 12.84 22.51 -27.36
N LYS A 398 11.51 22.41 -27.51
CA LYS A 398 10.58 22.32 -26.39
C LYS A 398 10.43 20.86 -26.01
N TYR A 399 10.49 20.57 -24.74
CA TYR A 399 10.36 19.22 -24.22
C TYR A 399 9.67 19.22 -22.85
N LYS A 400 8.90 18.17 -22.56
CA LYS A 400 8.28 17.98 -21.26
C LYS A 400 8.96 16.80 -20.55
N PRO A 401 10.01 17.06 -19.77
CA PRO A 401 10.78 16.01 -19.13
C PRO A 401 10.05 15.42 -17.92
N THR A 402 10.46 14.19 -17.57
CA THR A 402 10.22 13.64 -16.24
C THR A 402 11.50 13.75 -15.40
N ALA A 403 11.33 13.85 -14.07
CA ALA A 403 12.48 13.89 -13.17
C ALA A 403 13.33 12.62 -13.34
N TRP A 404 14.66 12.81 -13.37
CA TRP A 404 15.64 11.72 -13.54
C TRP A 404 15.54 10.95 -14.86
N GLU A 405 14.82 11.49 -15.86
CA GLU A 405 14.78 10.91 -17.19
C GLU A 405 16.16 10.95 -17.84
N ASN A 406 16.64 9.78 -18.27
CA ASN A 406 17.95 9.62 -18.89
C ASN A 406 17.81 9.66 -20.41
N PHE A 407 18.67 10.46 -21.05
CA PHE A 407 18.67 10.63 -22.48
C PHE A 407 20.09 10.86 -23.03
N ARG A 408 20.20 10.93 -24.36
CA ARG A 408 21.40 11.36 -25.08
C ARG A 408 21.03 12.32 -26.20
N PHE A 409 21.92 13.26 -26.51
CA PHE A 409 21.84 13.96 -27.77
C PHE A 409 22.54 13.14 -28.85
N ILE A 410 21.89 12.96 -29.98
CA ILE A 410 22.44 12.25 -31.13
C ILE A 410 22.27 13.14 -32.36
N TYR A 411 23.37 13.46 -33.05
CA TYR A 411 23.31 14.07 -34.36
C TYR A 411 22.94 13.01 -35.38
N VAL A 412 21.85 13.22 -36.11
CA VAL A 412 21.39 12.32 -37.18
C VAL A 412 21.68 12.93 -38.54
N GLY A 413 21.97 12.07 -39.51
CA GLY A 413 22.19 12.46 -40.88
C GLY A 413 20.89 12.53 -41.69
N GLU A 414 20.74 11.74 -42.73
CA GLU A 414 19.60 11.82 -43.65
C GLU A 414 18.24 11.52 -42.97
N ASN A 415 18.23 10.73 -41.92
CA ASN A 415 17.05 10.35 -41.18
C ASN A 415 17.38 9.93 -39.72
N LYS A 416 16.36 9.69 -38.90
CA LYS A 416 16.50 9.32 -37.47
C LYS A 416 17.33 8.04 -37.19
N ASP A 417 17.45 7.17 -38.19
CA ASP A 417 18.17 5.91 -38.04
C ASP A 417 19.64 6.04 -38.44
N ASP A 418 20.01 7.12 -39.17
CA ASP A 418 21.39 7.51 -39.50
C ASP A 418 22.06 8.24 -38.34
N LYS A 419 22.32 7.55 -37.24
CA LYS A 419 22.90 8.06 -36.00
C LYS A 419 24.41 8.24 -36.13
N GLN A 420 24.86 9.46 -36.31
CA GLN A 420 26.29 9.76 -36.63
C GLN A 420 27.10 10.03 -35.36
N THR A 421 26.71 11.02 -34.55
CA THR A 421 27.48 11.42 -33.38
C THR A 421 26.63 11.42 -32.14
N TRP A 422 27.10 10.74 -31.11
CA TRP A 422 26.45 10.60 -29.82
C TRP A 422 27.12 11.51 -28.79
N TYR A 423 26.31 12.22 -28.03
CA TYR A 423 26.73 13.10 -26.95
C TYR A 423 26.12 12.64 -25.63
N GLY A 424 26.94 12.44 -24.64
CA GLY A 424 26.55 12.18 -23.25
C GLY A 424 27.10 13.24 -22.32
N SER A 425 26.96 13.08 -21.02
CA SER A 425 27.54 13.98 -20.02
C SER A 425 28.96 13.57 -19.64
N VAL A 426 29.75 14.57 -19.22
CA VAL A 426 31.04 14.33 -18.55
C VAL A 426 30.74 13.90 -17.11
N ALA A 427 31.45 12.88 -16.61
CA ALA A 427 31.38 12.48 -15.21
C ALA A 427 31.53 13.70 -14.27
N ASP A 428 30.69 13.76 -13.25
CA ASP A 428 30.62 14.84 -12.26
C ASP A 428 30.15 16.22 -12.78
N ASN A 429 29.88 16.34 -14.08
CA ASN A 429 29.38 17.59 -14.64
C ASN A 429 28.26 17.34 -15.67
N LEU A 430 27.04 17.23 -15.16
CA LEU A 430 25.84 16.94 -15.93
C LEU A 430 25.67 17.84 -17.16
N PHE A 431 25.99 19.13 -17.07
CA PHE A 431 25.74 20.12 -18.11
C PHE A 431 26.88 20.26 -19.16
N ASN A 432 27.96 19.52 -18.97
CA ASN A 432 29.03 19.43 -19.98
C ASN A 432 28.85 18.16 -20.82
N LEU A 433 28.93 18.34 -22.14
CA LEU A 433 28.79 17.28 -23.11
C LEU A 433 30.15 16.62 -23.43
N SER A 434 30.10 15.36 -23.82
CA SER A 434 31.24 14.58 -24.32
C SER A 434 30.77 13.61 -25.40
N THR A 435 31.67 13.35 -26.35
CA THR A 435 31.52 12.26 -27.36
C THR A 435 32.41 11.07 -27.05
N ALA A 436 33.06 11.05 -25.88
CA ALA A 436 33.89 9.93 -25.44
C ALA A 436 33.06 8.66 -25.28
N GLY A 437 33.64 7.50 -25.61
CA GLY A 437 32.93 6.21 -25.55
C GLY A 437 32.51 5.76 -24.14
N ASP A 438 33.06 6.41 -23.10
CA ASP A 438 32.78 6.17 -21.69
C ASP A 438 31.96 7.32 -21.05
N CYS A 439 31.38 8.23 -21.86
CA CYS A 439 30.55 9.31 -21.35
C CYS A 439 29.28 8.74 -20.69
N TRP A 440 28.84 9.46 -19.65
CA TRP A 440 27.63 9.12 -18.92
C TRP A 440 26.37 9.52 -19.71
N ASP A 441 25.23 8.96 -19.33
CA ASP A 441 23.93 9.45 -19.80
C ASP A 441 23.71 10.89 -19.29
N ILE A 442 22.90 11.65 -20.02
CA ILE A 442 22.40 12.94 -19.60
C ILE A 442 21.08 12.70 -18.90
N TRP A 443 20.75 13.49 -17.88
CA TRP A 443 19.47 13.35 -17.17
C TRP A 443 18.92 14.70 -16.73
N PHE A 444 17.60 14.80 -16.59
CA PHE A 444 16.94 15.93 -15.94
C PHE A 444 16.98 15.76 -14.43
N LYS A 445 17.19 16.86 -13.71
CA LYS A 445 17.15 16.86 -12.24
C LYS A 445 15.72 16.77 -11.72
N ASP A 446 15.58 16.62 -10.41
CA ASP A 446 14.30 16.57 -9.70
C ASP A 446 13.58 17.92 -9.59
N ASP A 447 14.21 19.01 -10.03
CA ASP A 447 13.61 20.35 -10.09
C ASP A 447 12.67 20.57 -11.28
N VAL A 448 12.60 19.61 -12.23
CA VAL A 448 11.61 19.65 -13.31
C VAL A 448 10.24 19.21 -12.79
N THR A 449 9.30 20.15 -12.73
CA THR A 449 7.96 19.95 -12.15
C THR A 449 6.88 19.67 -13.19
N GLY A 450 7.15 18.84 -14.18
CA GLY A 450 6.16 18.41 -15.18
C GLY A 450 5.71 19.50 -16.16
N GLY A 451 6.37 20.66 -16.16
CA GLY A 451 6.19 21.72 -17.15
C GLY A 451 6.99 21.49 -18.42
N GLU A 452 6.62 22.17 -19.51
CA GLU A 452 7.44 22.23 -20.73
C GLU A 452 8.66 23.11 -20.48
N VAL A 453 9.85 22.62 -20.81
CA VAL A 453 11.13 23.34 -20.73
C VAL A 453 11.70 23.59 -22.11
N THR A 454 12.53 24.62 -22.23
CA THR A 454 13.36 24.79 -23.40
C THR A 454 14.72 24.15 -23.19
N VAL A 455 15.00 23.09 -23.92
CA VAL A 455 16.32 22.43 -23.92
C VAL A 455 17.21 23.08 -24.96
N THR A 456 18.42 23.44 -24.58
CA THR A 456 19.45 24.02 -25.48
C THR A 456 20.72 23.20 -25.38
N ALA A 457 21.24 22.77 -26.51
CA ALA A 457 22.57 22.14 -26.65
C ALA A 457 23.47 23.04 -27.49
N ASP A 458 24.63 23.38 -26.95
CA ASP A 458 25.68 24.15 -27.66
C ASP A 458 26.90 23.26 -27.86
N LEU A 459 27.06 22.80 -29.10
CA LEU A 459 28.15 21.89 -29.48
C LEU A 459 29.49 22.65 -29.67
N ASN A 460 29.47 23.98 -29.73
CA ASN A 460 30.69 24.77 -29.81
C ASN A 460 31.38 24.84 -28.44
N THR A 461 30.59 24.95 -27.39
CA THR A 461 31.07 24.98 -26.01
C THR A 461 30.97 23.59 -25.32
N MET A 462 30.41 22.61 -26.00
CA MET A 462 30.13 21.30 -25.44
C MET A 462 29.35 21.37 -24.16
N THR A 463 28.26 22.13 -24.16
CA THR A 463 27.37 22.34 -23.00
C THR A 463 25.91 22.18 -23.39
N TRP A 464 25.07 21.91 -22.40
CA TRP A 464 23.64 21.97 -22.57
C TRP A 464 22.97 22.57 -21.33
N LYS A 465 21.74 23.00 -21.47
CA LYS A 465 20.91 23.50 -20.38
C LYS A 465 19.43 23.31 -20.67
N TYR A 466 18.61 23.47 -19.65
CA TYR A 466 17.16 23.61 -19.78
C TYR A 466 16.66 24.79 -18.92
N GLU A 467 15.59 25.44 -19.40
CA GLU A 467 14.97 26.60 -18.75
C GLU A 467 13.45 26.51 -18.85
#